data_d475bf38501b1d651f1a26c3f3817e07
#
_entry.id   d475bf38501b1d651f1a26c3f3817e07
#
_cell.length_a   1.000
_cell.length_b   1.000
_cell.length_c   1.000
_cell.angle_alpha   90.00
_cell.angle_beta   90.00
_cell.angle_gamma   90.00
#
_symmetry.space_group_name_H-M   'P 1'
#
loop_
_entity.id
_entity.type
_entity.pdbx_description
1 polymer ?
#
loop_
_entity_poly.entity_id
_entity_poly.type
_entity_poly.pdbx_seq_one_letter_code
_entity_poly.pdbx_strand_id
1 'polypeptide(L)'
;MGKQLLILLGLLLGLQAFSANTINPDKVYDSSIKTIRVYPVGNALAIPVISLSQMNPLEISFDDLKAKYQNYFYSVELMNADWRSANLSVFDYLQGFNQNRITQYSISSIAIQRYYHYKFTFPNSNCRPTKSGNYIIKVYKDSNPQQIVFTSRFFVVDDQVSILSSIQEPFDGNISKTHQKVQLSVETKKLSFFQPDQIQVQVIQNYRYNDALRVNTPNFVRGSLLEYNSERDLIFPSGKELRWLDLQSFRLKSDRILNFEATANGTIVNVKPDFSRATTPYFIFKDVNGQFLISNSESIDSDNQNDYATVVFTYVPPNRLPLIGETLYLSGSLTNNMLDETAEMKFNAVTRAYQKSLLLKQGYYSYAYILRDKAAPNPMLDFNETEGDHWETENAYSIFIYYRPPGARHDHLIGFTTVHSNQY
;
A
#
# COMPACT_ATOMS: atom_id res chain seq x y z
N MET A 1 -4.57 56.98 24.29
CA MET A 1 -3.89 55.69 24.26
C MET A 1 -4.85 54.45 24.15
N GLY A 2 -6.17 54.62 24.03
CA GLY A 2 -7.14 53.52 24.03
C GLY A 2 -7.60 53.01 22.64
N LYS A 3 -7.31 53.72 21.54
CA LYS A 3 -7.78 53.32 20.19
C LYS A 3 -6.79 52.46 19.40
N GLN A 4 -5.51 52.44 19.75
CA GLN A 4 -4.51 51.60 19.06
C GLN A 4 -4.43 50.15 19.58
N LEU A 5 -4.97 49.90 20.78
CA LEU A 5 -4.98 48.56 21.38
C LEU A 5 -6.10 47.63 20.81
N LEU A 6 -7.18 48.23 20.29
CA LEU A 6 -8.30 47.51 19.71
C LEU A 6 -8.04 47.01 18.27
N ILE A 7 -7.12 47.64 17.54
CA ILE A 7 -6.75 47.24 16.16
C ILE A 7 -5.77 46.07 16.18
N LEU A 8 -4.94 45.94 17.23
CA LEU A 8 -4.00 44.82 17.37
C LEU A 8 -4.69 43.51 17.79
N LEU A 9 -5.83 43.59 18.49
CA LEU A 9 -6.62 42.42 18.91
C LEU A 9 -7.47 41.87 17.77
N GLY A 10 -7.85 42.69 16.78
CA GLY A 10 -8.61 42.28 15.61
C GLY A 10 -7.80 41.52 14.56
N LEU A 11 -6.46 41.66 14.52
CA LEU A 11 -5.57 41.00 13.57
C LEU A 11 -5.13 39.60 14.03
N LEU A 12 -5.35 39.22 15.28
CA LEU A 12 -4.99 37.91 15.84
C LEU A 12 -6.08 36.85 15.71
N LEU A 13 -7.27 37.20 15.25
CA LEU A 13 -8.41 36.29 15.08
C LEU A 13 -8.58 35.74 13.65
N GLY A 14 -7.66 36.05 12.73
CA GLY A 14 -7.78 35.74 11.29
C GLY A 14 -7.01 34.51 10.79
N LEU A 15 -6.25 33.80 11.62
CA LEU A 15 -5.51 32.60 11.23
C LEU A 15 -6.18 31.33 11.78
N GLN A 16 -7.44 31.11 11.43
CA GLN A 16 -7.93 29.73 11.37
C GLN A 16 -7.26 29.07 10.17
N ALA A 17 -6.14 28.40 10.43
CA ALA A 17 -5.59 27.46 9.48
C ALA A 17 -6.70 26.44 9.20
N PHE A 18 -7.31 26.51 8.01
CA PHE A 18 -8.06 25.40 7.46
C PHE A 18 -7.07 24.23 7.36
N SER A 19 -7.03 23.40 8.40
CA SER A 19 -6.44 22.09 8.30
C SER A 19 -7.24 21.38 7.21
N ALA A 20 -6.69 21.34 6.01
CA ALA A 20 -7.21 20.46 4.97
C ALA A 20 -7.19 19.06 5.58
N ASN A 21 -8.36 18.46 5.79
CA ASN A 21 -8.48 17.09 6.22
C ASN A 21 -7.78 16.23 5.16
N THR A 22 -6.52 15.92 5.39
CA THR A 22 -5.75 15.00 4.54
C THR A 22 -6.37 13.62 4.72
N ILE A 23 -7.07 13.15 3.70
CA ILE A 23 -7.64 11.81 3.68
C ILE A 23 -6.48 10.84 3.55
N ASN A 24 -6.34 9.91 4.50
CA ASN A 24 -5.36 8.84 4.36
C ASN A 24 -5.78 7.93 3.19
N PRO A 25 -4.90 7.68 2.21
CA PRO A 25 -5.24 6.93 1.02
C PRO A 25 -5.69 5.48 1.26
N ASP A 26 -5.14 4.80 2.28
CA ASP A 26 -5.46 3.38 2.58
C ASP A 26 -5.79 3.23 4.05
N LYS A 27 -6.98 3.61 4.46
CA LYS A 27 -7.40 3.56 5.86
C LYS A 27 -8.73 2.85 6.05
N VAL A 28 -8.80 2.02 7.06
CA VAL A 28 -10.03 1.39 7.54
C VAL A 28 -10.56 2.20 8.72
N TYR A 29 -11.78 2.73 8.60
CA TYR A 29 -12.44 3.54 9.62
C TYR A 29 -13.46 2.73 10.44
N ASP A 30 -14.04 1.66 9.86
CA ASP A 30 -14.93 0.73 10.56
C ASP A 30 -14.22 -0.61 10.76
N SER A 31 -13.97 -0.97 12.00
CA SER A 31 -13.23 -2.19 12.38
C SER A 31 -13.88 -3.50 11.93
N SER A 32 -15.19 -3.48 11.58
CA SER A 32 -15.90 -4.64 11.04
C SER A 32 -15.53 -4.92 9.57
N ILE A 33 -14.95 -3.95 8.86
CA ILE A 33 -14.55 -4.12 7.46
C ILE A 33 -13.18 -4.78 7.42
N LYS A 34 -13.09 -5.89 6.67
CA LYS A 34 -11.88 -6.70 6.52
C LYS A 34 -11.65 -7.08 5.06
N THR A 35 -10.47 -7.60 4.79
CA THR A 35 -10.07 -8.17 3.49
C THR A 35 -10.38 -7.24 2.31
N ILE A 36 -10.04 -5.94 2.48
CA ILE A 36 -10.19 -4.97 1.40
C ILE A 36 -9.17 -5.29 0.32
N ARG A 37 -9.64 -5.45 -0.92
CA ARG A 37 -8.79 -5.70 -2.09
C ARG A 37 -9.17 -4.76 -3.21
N VAL A 38 -8.16 -4.19 -3.88
CA VAL A 38 -8.31 -3.35 -5.08
C VAL A 38 -7.22 -3.78 -6.06
N TYR A 39 -7.60 -4.36 -7.19
CA TYR A 39 -6.65 -4.92 -8.17
C TYR A 39 -7.25 -4.96 -9.57
N PRO A 40 -6.43 -4.98 -10.64
CA PRO A 40 -6.91 -5.20 -12.00
C PRO A 40 -7.60 -6.56 -12.13
N VAL A 41 -8.77 -6.59 -12.76
CA VAL A 41 -9.51 -7.86 -12.99
C VAL A 41 -8.58 -8.90 -13.62
N GLY A 42 -8.51 -10.08 -12.99
CA GLY A 42 -7.67 -11.20 -13.43
C GLY A 42 -6.23 -11.20 -12.88
N ASN A 43 -5.80 -10.16 -12.14
CA ASN A 43 -4.47 -10.16 -11.52
C ASN A 43 -4.50 -9.55 -10.11
N ALA A 44 -4.73 -10.39 -9.11
CA ALA A 44 -4.90 -10.00 -7.71
C ALA A 44 -3.63 -9.47 -7.03
N LEU A 45 -2.46 -9.66 -7.64
CA LEU A 45 -1.15 -9.20 -7.12
C LEU A 45 -0.62 -7.95 -7.85
N ALA A 46 -1.33 -7.45 -8.87
CA ALA A 46 -0.89 -6.26 -9.57
C ALA A 46 -1.30 -4.97 -8.83
N ILE A 47 -0.50 -3.93 -9.02
CA ILE A 47 -0.87 -2.57 -8.59
C ILE A 47 -2.18 -2.14 -9.28
N PRO A 48 -3.11 -1.49 -8.56
CA PRO A 48 -4.39 -1.06 -9.10
C PRO A 48 -4.22 0.16 -10.04
N VAL A 49 -3.83 -0.11 -11.28
CA VAL A 49 -3.66 0.89 -12.33
C VAL A 49 -4.67 0.67 -13.45
N ILE A 50 -5.37 1.74 -13.84
CA ILE A 50 -6.27 1.80 -14.98
C ILE A 50 -5.56 2.55 -16.10
N SER A 51 -5.50 2.00 -17.31
CA SER A 51 -5.11 2.76 -18.50
C SER A 51 -6.29 3.61 -19.00
N LEU A 52 -6.07 4.91 -19.15
CA LEU A 52 -7.10 5.84 -19.60
C LEU A 52 -7.60 5.51 -21.02
N SER A 53 -6.74 4.93 -21.85
CA SER A 53 -7.06 4.53 -23.22
C SER A 53 -7.80 3.20 -23.30
N GLN A 54 -7.51 2.23 -22.39
CA GLN A 54 -8.06 0.88 -22.43
C GLN A 54 -9.24 0.69 -21.48
N MET A 55 -9.33 1.52 -20.43
CA MET A 55 -10.36 1.43 -19.38
C MET A 55 -10.50 0.02 -18.78
N ASN A 56 -9.37 -0.69 -18.63
CA ASN A 56 -9.32 -1.99 -17.96
C ASN A 56 -9.82 -1.86 -16.51
N PRO A 57 -10.85 -2.62 -16.11
CA PRO A 57 -11.48 -2.41 -14.82
C PRO A 57 -10.63 -2.95 -13.67
N LEU A 58 -10.73 -2.28 -12.52
CA LEU A 58 -10.35 -2.82 -11.22
C LEU A 58 -11.53 -3.57 -10.62
N GLU A 59 -11.24 -4.63 -9.91
CA GLU A 59 -12.15 -5.25 -8.96
C GLU A 59 -11.87 -4.70 -7.58
N ILE A 60 -12.94 -4.27 -6.89
CA ILE A 60 -12.90 -3.81 -5.51
C ILE A 60 -13.79 -4.72 -4.69
N SER A 61 -13.23 -5.32 -3.65
CA SER A 61 -13.99 -6.21 -2.75
C SER A 61 -13.60 -6.00 -1.29
N PHE A 62 -14.54 -6.31 -0.39
CA PHE A 62 -14.35 -6.27 1.06
C PHE A 62 -15.41 -7.11 1.78
N ASP A 63 -15.11 -7.50 3.01
CA ASP A 63 -16.02 -8.24 3.87
C ASP A 63 -16.51 -7.38 5.03
N ASP A 64 -17.84 -7.40 5.32
CA ASP A 64 -18.42 -6.83 6.55
C ASP A 64 -18.73 -7.95 7.54
N LEU A 65 -17.98 -8.01 8.63
CA LEU A 65 -18.08 -9.03 9.67
C LEU A 65 -19.28 -8.83 10.63
N LYS A 66 -20.04 -7.74 10.50
CA LYS A 66 -21.30 -7.59 11.24
C LYS A 66 -22.35 -8.62 10.83
N ALA A 67 -22.12 -9.28 9.67
CA ALA A 67 -23.01 -10.30 9.12
C ALA A 67 -24.46 -9.83 9.00
N LYS A 68 -24.65 -8.53 8.77
CA LYS A 68 -25.93 -7.88 8.54
C LYS A 68 -25.85 -7.07 7.25
N TYR A 69 -26.90 -7.17 6.43
CA TYR A 69 -26.97 -6.38 5.21
C TYR A 69 -26.86 -4.88 5.51
N GLN A 70 -25.97 -4.21 4.77
CA GLN A 70 -25.75 -2.78 4.85
C GLN A 70 -25.71 -2.18 3.44
N ASN A 71 -26.33 -1.02 3.26
CA ASN A 71 -26.22 -0.29 2.01
C ASN A 71 -24.86 0.43 1.97
N TYR A 72 -24.01 0.02 1.06
CA TYR A 72 -22.74 0.70 0.80
C TYR A 72 -22.79 1.47 -0.52
N PHE A 73 -22.09 2.58 -0.52
CA PHE A 73 -21.88 3.43 -1.68
C PHE A 73 -20.40 3.71 -1.83
N TYR A 74 -19.97 4.02 -3.04
CA TYR A 74 -18.61 4.50 -3.28
C TYR A 74 -18.60 5.80 -4.08
N SER A 75 -17.54 6.56 -3.90
CA SER A 75 -17.15 7.70 -4.70
C SER A 75 -15.65 7.65 -4.96
N VAL A 76 -15.20 8.40 -5.96
CA VAL A 76 -13.77 8.51 -6.27
C VAL A 76 -13.35 9.98 -6.28
N GLU A 77 -12.11 10.26 -5.87
CA GLU A 77 -11.54 11.60 -5.85
C GLU A 77 -10.16 11.59 -6.50
N LEU A 78 -9.91 12.59 -7.37
CA LEU A 78 -8.61 12.82 -7.98
C LEU A 78 -7.66 13.49 -7.00
N MET A 79 -6.47 12.93 -6.87
CA MET A 79 -5.39 13.40 -6.00
C MET A 79 -4.16 13.78 -6.83
N ASN A 80 -3.32 14.64 -6.28
CA ASN A 80 -1.99 14.92 -6.81
C ASN A 80 -0.99 13.78 -6.49
N ALA A 81 0.20 13.84 -7.05
CA ALA A 81 1.26 12.85 -6.84
C ALA A 81 1.65 12.69 -5.35
N ASP A 82 1.44 13.73 -4.53
CA ASP A 82 1.68 13.74 -3.08
C ASP A 82 0.46 13.28 -2.24
N TRP A 83 -0.60 12.79 -2.88
CA TRP A 83 -1.85 12.35 -2.26
C TRP A 83 -2.67 13.47 -1.60
N ARG A 84 -2.39 14.72 -1.91
CA ARG A 84 -3.29 15.84 -1.58
C ARG A 84 -4.38 15.98 -2.63
N SER A 85 -5.56 16.42 -2.22
CA SER A 85 -6.66 16.66 -3.15
C SER A 85 -6.24 17.58 -4.30
N ALA A 86 -6.62 17.23 -5.51
CA ALA A 86 -6.41 18.09 -6.69
C ALA A 86 -7.30 19.34 -6.66
N ASN A 87 -8.30 19.40 -5.76
CA ASN A 87 -9.26 20.48 -5.64
C ASN A 87 -9.95 20.84 -6.97
N LEU A 88 -10.24 19.82 -7.77
CA LEU A 88 -11.01 19.92 -9.01
C LEU A 88 -12.47 19.58 -8.75
N SER A 89 -13.36 20.14 -9.57
CA SER A 89 -14.76 19.70 -9.61
C SER A 89 -14.83 18.26 -10.11
N VAL A 90 -15.75 17.47 -9.56
CA VAL A 90 -15.99 16.09 -10.00
C VAL A 90 -16.19 15.99 -11.51
N PHE A 91 -16.89 16.96 -12.10
CA PHE A 91 -17.16 17.03 -13.54
C PHE A 91 -15.89 17.24 -14.39
N ASP A 92 -14.80 17.72 -13.78
CA ASP A 92 -13.53 17.91 -14.48
C ASP A 92 -12.77 16.60 -14.71
N TYR A 93 -12.98 15.57 -13.86
CA TYR A 93 -12.21 14.32 -13.91
C TYR A 93 -13.01 13.03 -13.96
N LEU A 94 -14.35 13.12 -13.85
CA LEU A 94 -15.24 11.96 -13.95
C LEU A 94 -16.34 12.20 -15.00
N GLN A 95 -16.67 11.16 -15.71
CA GLN A 95 -17.90 11.08 -16.50
C GLN A 95 -18.88 10.14 -15.80
N GLY A 96 -20.12 10.59 -15.60
CA GLY A 96 -21.16 9.85 -14.90
C GLY A 96 -21.36 10.30 -13.45
N PHE A 97 -21.78 9.39 -12.57
CA PHE A 97 -22.15 9.70 -11.19
C PHE A 97 -20.99 9.47 -10.24
N ASN A 98 -20.72 10.40 -9.34
CA ASN A 98 -19.70 10.20 -8.30
C ASN A 98 -20.25 9.48 -7.05
N GLN A 99 -21.53 9.22 -6.97
CA GLN A 99 -22.14 8.46 -5.89
C GLN A 99 -22.80 7.21 -6.48
N ASN A 100 -22.19 6.05 -6.26
CA ASN A 100 -22.61 4.79 -6.82
C ASN A 100 -22.92 3.78 -5.73
N ARG A 101 -24.10 3.14 -5.79
CA ARG A 101 -24.48 2.09 -4.86
C ARG A 101 -23.76 0.79 -5.20
N ILE A 102 -23.24 0.10 -4.19
CA ILE A 102 -22.69 -1.25 -4.32
C ILE A 102 -23.85 -2.25 -4.23
N THR A 103 -24.13 -2.93 -5.35
CA THR A 103 -25.29 -3.83 -5.46
C THR A 103 -24.91 -5.31 -5.45
N GLN A 104 -23.65 -5.64 -5.73
CA GLN A 104 -23.18 -7.01 -5.71
C GLN A 104 -22.69 -7.37 -4.31
N TYR A 105 -23.36 -8.32 -3.69
CA TYR A 105 -22.97 -8.88 -2.40
C TYR A 105 -23.42 -10.32 -2.29
N SER A 106 -22.75 -11.06 -1.43
CA SER A 106 -23.08 -12.45 -1.08
C SER A 106 -22.85 -12.68 0.40
N ILE A 107 -23.46 -13.71 0.94
CA ILE A 107 -23.34 -14.09 2.35
C ILE A 107 -22.39 -15.26 2.45
N SER A 108 -21.48 -15.24 3.44
CA SER A 108 -20.62 -16.39 3.73
C SER A 108 -21.48 -17.65 4.02
N SER A 109 -21.10 -18.80 3.46
CA SER A 109 -21.92 -20.01 3.53
C SER A 109 -21.51 -20.95 4.66
N ILE A 110 -20.23 -21.35 4.74
CA ILE A 110 -19.73 -22.36 5.69
C ILE A 110 -18.79 -21.78 6.76
N ALA A 111 -18.43 -20.51 6.66
CA ALA A 111 -17.53 -19.85 7.60
C ALA A 111 -18.14 -19.77 9.02
N ILE A 112 -17.34 -20.04 10.05
CA ILE A 112 -17.71 -19.84 11.46
C ILE A 112 -17.90 -18.36 11.72
N GLN A 113 -16.94 -17.52 11.30
CA GLN A 113 -17.09 -16.07 11.28
C GLN A 113 -17.94 -15.68 10.09
N ARG A 114 -19.22 -15.39 10.32
CA ARG A 114 -20.10 -14.93 9.24
C ARG A 114 -19.76 -13.54 8.79
N TYR A 115 -19.94 -13.27 7.48
CA TYR A 115 -19.73 -11.96 6.86
C TYR A 115 -20.61 -11.80 5.63
N TYR A 116 -20.77 -10.55 5.21
CA TYR A 116 -21.23 -10.20 3.88
C TYR A 116 -20.02 -9.81 3.03
N HIS A 117 -19.84 -10.48 1.91
CA HIS A 117 -18.85 -10.14 0.89
C HIS A 117 -19.45 -9.16 -0.11
N TYR A 118 -18.86 -7.98 -0.24
CA TYR A 118 -19.25 -6.96 -1.20
C TYR A 118 -18.21 -6.84 -2.30
N LYS A 119 -18.70 -6.62 -3.55
CA LYS A 119 -17.82 -6.55 -4.72
C LYS A 119 -18.40 -5.60 -5.76
N PHE A 120 -17.53 -4.86 -6.45
CA PHE A 120 -17.89 -4.03 -7.59
C PHE A 120 -16.67 -3.79 -8.48
N THR A 121 -16.91 -3.30 -9.69
CA THR A 121 -15.84 -2.93 -10.64
C THR A 121 -15.84 -1.43 -10.90
N PHE A 122 -14.66 -0.87 -11.13
CA PHE A 122 -14.43 0.50 -11.55
C PHE A 122 -13.28 0.54 -12.57
N PRO A 123 -13.39 1.25 -13.72
CA PRO A 123 -14.56 1.97 -14.25
C PRO A 123 -15.73 1.04 -14.61
N ASN A 124 -16.93 1.64 -14.71
CA ASN A 124 -18.12 0.94 -15.17
C ASN A 124 -19.00 1.90 -16.01
N SER A 125 -20.16 1.41 -16.47
CA SER A 125 -21.08 2.20 -17.29
C SER A 125 -21.59 3.48 -16.63
N ASN A 126 -21.64 3.52 -15.29
CA ASN A 126 -22.18 4.63 -14.52
C ASN A 126 -21.11 5.66 -14.11
N CYS A 127 -19.84 5.27 -14.10
CA CYS A 127 -18.75 6.13 -13.62
C CYS A 127 -17.41 5.71 -14.23
N ARG A 128 -16.73 6.67 -14.88
CA ARG A 128 -15.39 6.46 -15.45
C ARG A 128 -14.50 7.70 -15.31
N PRO A 129 -13.18 7.54 -15.11
CA PRO A 129 -12.25 8.67 -15.05
C PRO A 129 -12.05 9.26 -16.45
N THR A 130 -11.81 10.57 -16.51
CA THR A 130 -11.49 11.31 -17.73
C THR A 130 -10.11 11.96 -17.69
N LYS A 131 -9.43 11.90 -16.53
CA LYS A 131 -8.07 12.42 -16.32
C LYS A 131 -7.19 11.36 -15.70
N SER A 132 -5.90 11.42 -16.04
CA SER A 132 -4.87 10.61 -15.39
C SER A 132 -4.45 11.24 -14.07
N GLY A 133 -3.91 10.44 -13.16
CA GLY A 133 -3.43 10.86 -11.84
C GLY A 133 -3.63 9.79 -10.77
N ASN A 134 -3.41 10.20 -9.53
CA ASN A 134 -3.73 9.37 -8.37
C ASN A 134 -5.21 9.51 -8.02
N TYR A 135 -5.80 8.44 -7.53
CA TYR A 135 -7.20 8.43 -7.12
C TYR A 135 -7.39 7.72 -5.78
N ILE A 136 -8.39 8.17 -5.03
CA ILE A 136 -8.87 7.48 -3.83
C ILE A 136 -10.31 7.02 -4.07
N ILE A 137 -10.57 5.72 -3.86
CA ILE A 137 -11.92 5.20 -3.65
C ILE A 137 -12.28 5.44 -2.19
N LYS A 138 -13.48 6.00 -1.95
CA LYS A 138 -14.10 6.15 -0.64
C LYS A 138 -15.36 5.29 -0.60
N VAL A 139 -15.41 4.34 0.31
CA VAL A 139 -16.62 3.54 0.56
C VAL A 139 -17.27 4.02 1.85
N TYR A 140 -18.58 4.22 1.83
CA TYR A 140 -19.35 4.80 2.94
C TYR A 140 -20.77 4.20 3.02
N LYS A 141 -21.42 4.43 4.16
CA LYS A 141 -22.75 3.87 4.47
C LYS A 141 -23.89 4.79 4.05
N ASP A 142 -25.00 4.19 3.66
CA ASP A 142 -26.33 4.82 3.54
C ASP A 142 -26.34 6.14 2.73
N SER A 143 -25.60 6.20 1.63
CA SER A 143 -25.43 7.41 0.81
C SER A 143 -24.89 8.65 1.54
N ASN A 144 -24.35 8.51 2.75
CA ASN A 144 -23.78 9.59 3.54
C ASN A 144 -22.24 9.61 3.42
N PRO A 145 -21.63 10.52 2.62
CA PRO A 145 -20.18 10.59 2.42
C PRO A 145 -19.36 10.89 3.68
N GLN A 146 -20.00 11.29 4.78
CA GLN A 146 -19.33 11.51 6.05
C GLN A 146 -19.13 10.19 6.84
N GLN A 147 -19.86 9.14 6.50
CA GLN A 147 -19.78 7.83 7.15
C GLN A 147 -18.85 6.88 6.39
N ILE A 148 -17.61 7.33 6.15
CA ILE A 148 -16.60 6.54 5.44
C ILE A 148 -16.28 5.29 6.28
N VAL A 149 -16.25 4.13 5.62
CA VAL A 149 -15.85 2.86 6.23
C VAL A 149 -14.43 2.45 5.87
N PHE A 150 -13.99 2.77 4.67
CA PHE A 150 -12.59 2.69 4.26
C PHE A 150 -12.29 3.58 3.05
N THR A 151 -11.02 3.83 2.87
CA THR A 151 -10.45 4.45 1.66
C THR A 151 -9.41 3.52 1.07
N SER A 152 -9.23 3.53 -0.24
CA SER A 152 -8.14 2.82 -0.90
C SER A 152 -7.65 3.57 -2.13
N ARG A 153 -6.36 3.48 -2.40
CA ARG A 153 -5.73 4.13 -3.54
C ARG A 153 -5.84 3.29 -4.80
N PHE A 154 -5.88 3.97 -5.94
CA PHE A 154 -5.64 3.41 -7.26
C PHE A 154 -5.07 4.51 -8.18
N PHE A 155 -4.69 4.14 -9.38
CA PHE A 155 -4.05 5.04 -10.33
C PHE A 155 -4.76 4.98 -11.68
N VAL A 156 -4.74 6.11 -12.37
CA VAL A 156 -5.17 6.19 -13.78
C VAL A 156 -4.02 6.75 -14.58
N VAL A 157 -3.48 5.96 -15.51
CA VAL A 157 -2.34 6.35 -16.36
C VAL A 157 -2.82 6.73 -17.75
N ASP A 158 -2.24 7.80 -18.29
CA ASP A 158 -2.33 8.17 -19.70
C ASP A 158 -0.94 7.98 -20.33
N ASP A 159 -0.72 6.85 -21.01
CA ASP A 159 0.60 6.39 -21.48
C ASP A 159 1.18 7.30 -22.58
N GLN A 160 1.73 8.45 -22.17
CA GLN A 160 2.34 9.44 -23.04
C GLN A 160 3.86 9.30 -23.17
N VAL A 161 4.50 8.49 -22.33
CA VAL A 161 5.96 8.27 -22.32
C VAL A 161 6.27 6.79 -22.40
N SER A 162 7.47 6.46 -22.89
CA SER A 162 8.03 5.11 -22.83
C SER A 162 9.09 5.06 -21.73
N ILE A 163 9.06 4.01 -20.90
CA ILE A 163 9.97 3.83 -19.79
C ILE A 163 10.82 2.59 -20.07
N LEU A 164 12.14 2.76 -20.04
CA LEU A 164 13.09 1.65 -19.97
C LEU A 164 13.72 1.67 -18.59
N SER A 165 13.70 0.56 -17.88
CA SER A 165 14.22 0.47 -16.51
C SER A 165 15.00 -0.83 -16.30
N SER A 166 15.97 -0.76 -15.39
CA SER A 166 16.75 -1.92 -14.94
C SER A 166 17.13 -1.76 -13.48
N ILE A 167 17.36 -2.88 -12.81
CA ILE A 167 17.88 -2.90 -11.46
C ILE A 167 19.36 -3.25 -11.52
N GLN A 168 20.18 -2.46 -10.83
CA GLN A 168 21.62 -2.59 -10.82
C GLN A 168 22.19 -2.59 -9.40
N GLU A 169 23.34 -3.20 -9.23
CA GLU A 169 24.16 -3.09 -8.04
C GLU A 169 24.71 -1.65 -7.94
N PRO A 170 24.60 -0.96 -6.78
CA PRO A 170 25.25 0.34 -6.59
C PRO A 170 26.76 0.24 -6.71
N PHE A 171 27.42 1.29 -7.23
CA PHE A 171 28.90 1.33 -7.36
C PHE A 171 29.59 1.53 -6.01
N ASP A 172 28.91 2.08 -4.99
CA ASP A 172 29.49 2.23 -3.66
C ASP A 172 29.66 0.86 -3.01
N GLY A 173 30.92 0.43 -2.82
CA GLY A 173 31.26 -0.85 -2.23
C GLY A 173 30.72 -1.08 -0.82
N ASN A 174 30.34 -0.02 -0.08
CA ASN A 174 29.75 -0.16 1.26
C ASN A 174 28.32 -0.68 1.22
N ILE A 175 27.58 -0.40 0.13
CA ILE A 175 26.17 -0.75 -0.01
C ILE A 175 25.87 -1.69 -1.18
N SER A 176 26.88 -2.02 -2.00
CA SER A 176 26.70 -2.82 -3.21
C SER A 176 26.09 -4.20 -2.95
N LYS A 177 26.36 -4.81 -1.78
CA LYS A 177 25.82 -6.14 -1.41
C LYS A 177 24.52 -6.10 -0.62
N THR A 178 24.02 -4.92 -0.30
CA THR A 178 22.86 -4.71 0.57
C THR A 178 21.77 -3.84 -0.03
N HIS A 179 22.05 -3.18 -1.18
CA HIS A 179 21.12 -2.27 -1.82
C HIS A 179 20.94 -2.59 -3.30
N GLN A 180 19.82 -2.14 -3.84
CA GLN A 180 19.47 -2.20 -5.25
C GLN A 180 19.23 -0.80 -5.77
N LYS A 181 19.81 -0.48 -6.94
CA LYS A 181 19.63 0.80 -7.61
C LYS A 181 18.67 0.65 -8.78
N VAL A 182 17.61 1.44 -8.80
CA VAL A 182 16.70 1.55 -9.94
C VAL A 182 17.29 2.58 -10.92
N GLN A 183 17.64 2.12 -12.10
CA GLN A 183 18.04 2.99 -13.20
C GLN A 183 16.95 3.02 -14.26
N LEU A 184 16.62 4.21 -14.77
CA LEU A 184 15.60 4.31 -15.82
C LEU A 184 15.89 5.44 -16.79
N SER A 185 15.31 5.31 -17.98
CA SER A 185 15.21 6.37 -18.97
C SER A 185 13.77 6.55 -19.43
N VAL A 186 13.37 7.81 -19.61
CA VAL A 186 12.03 8.22 -20.00
C VAL A 186 12.09 8.91 -21.34
N GLU A 187 11.45 8.32 -22.35
CA GLU A 187 11.33 8.91 -23.67
C GLU A 187 10.05 9.77 -23.77
N THR A 188 10.23 11.07 -24.00
CA THR A 188 9.18 12.09 -23.90
C THR A 188 8.75 12.68 -25.25
N LYS A 189 9.00 12.00 -26.37
CA LYS A 189 8.69 12.48 -27.74
C LYS A 189 7.29 13.04 -27.94
N LYS A 190 6.32 12.54 -27.20
CA LYS A 190 4.92 12.96 -27.28
C LYS A 190 4.59 14.16 -26.40
N LEU A 191 5.51 14.61 -25.58
CA LEU A 191 5.31 15.71 -24.64
C LEU A 191 5.95 17.00 -25.11
N SER A 192 5.28 18.12 -24.82
CA SER A 192 5.89 19.45 -24.85
C SER A 192 6.07 19.93 -23.42
N PHE A 193 7.29 20.11 -22.99
CA PHE A 193 7.61 20.69 -21.68
C PHE A 193 8.76 21.66 -21.82
N PHE A 194 8.80 22.68 -20.96
CA PHE A 194 9.84 23.71 -21.02
C PHE A 194 11.08 23.34 -20.21
N GLN A 195 10.88 22.58 -19.12
CA GLN A 195 11.96 22.20 -18.19
C GLN A 195 11.83 20.73 -17.82
N PRO A 196 12.95 19.97 -17.82
CA PRO A 196 12.96 18.54 -17.46
C PRO A 196 12.49 18.25 -16.02
N ASP A 197 12.65 19.20 -15.10
CA ASP A 197 12.20 19.12 -13.69
C ASP A 197 10.67 19.17 -13.50
N GLN A 198 9.91 19.45 -14.57
CA GLN A 198 8.45 19.28 -14.57
C GLN A 198 8.03 17.80 -14.61
N ILE A 199 8.98 16.90 -14.95
CA ILE A 199 8.77 15.46 -14.87
C ILE A 199 9.23 14.96 -13.51
N GLN A 200 8.29 14.37 -12.76
CA GLN A 200 8.59 13.73 -11.48
C GLN A 200 8.56 12.22 -11.64
N VAL A 201 9.65 11.56 -11.28
CA VAL A 201 9.73 10.11 -11.15
C VAL A 201 9.47 9.74 -9.70
N GLN A 202 8.56 8.82 -9.46
CA GLN A 202 8.35 8.20 -8.15
C GLN A 202 8.51 6.68 -8.30
N VAL A 203 9.30 6.09 -7.39
CA VAL A 203 9.53 4.64 -7.35
C VAL A 203 9.14 4.11 -5.99
N ILE A 204 8.40 3.01 -5.96
CA ILE A 204 8.06 2.26 -4.75
C ILE A 204 8.59 0.84 -4.85
N GLN A 205 9.05 0.30 -3.73
CA GLN A 205 9.50 -1.08 -3.60
C GLN A 205 8.40 -1.91 -2.91
N ASN A 206 8.05 -3.08 -3.44
CA ASN A 206 7.15 -4.06 -2.81
C ASN A 206 5.85 -3.44 -2.27
N TYR A 207 5.20 -2.59 -3.09
CA TYR A 207 3.91 -1.93 -2.77
C TYR A 207 3.94 -1.02 -1.53
N ARG A 208 5.11 -0.61 -1.06
CA ARG A 208 5.26 0.30 0.08
C ARG A 208 5.26 1.74 -0.39
N TYR A 209 4.18 2.45 -0.11
CA TYR A 209 4.04 3.85 -0.48
C TYR A 209 4.68 4.82 0.53
N ASN A 210 4.96 4.33 1.75
CA ASN A 210 5.48 5.15 2.84
C ASN A 210 6.96 5.50 2.67
N ASP A 211 7.72 4.68 1.95
CA ASP A 211 9.14 4.86 1.65
C ASP A 211 9.42 5.08 0.15
N ALA A 212 8.42 5.63 -0.57
CA ALA A 212 8.56 5.97 -1.97
C ALA A 212 9.68 7.00 -2.19
N LEU A 213 10.62 6.69 -3.07
CA LEU A 213 11.65 7.63 -3.50
C LEU A 213 11.16 8.46 -4.67
N ARG A 214 11.55 9.74 -4.69
CA ARG A 214 11.16 10.70 -5.72
C ARG A 214 12.36 11.45 -6.25
N VAL A 215 12.40 11.65 -7.58
CA VAL A 215 13.42 12.45 -8.25
C VAL A 215 12.76 13.27 -9.36
N ASN A 216 13.11 14.55 -9.43
CA ASN A 216 12.58 15.46 -10.43
C ASN A 216 13.65 15.85 -11.47
N THR A 217 14.92 15.74 -11.11
CA THR A 217 16.02 16.18 -11.99
C THR A 217 16.69 14.98 -12.63
N PRO A 218 16.63 14.84 -13.96
CA PRO A 218 17.37 13.79 -14.67
C PRO A 218 18.88 14.07 -14.60
N ASN A 219 19.68 13.01 -14.59
CA ASN A 219 21.15 13.13 -14.62
C ASN A 219 21.64 13.58 -15.99
N PHE A 220 20.98 13.10 -17.04
CA PHE A 220 21.29 13.48 -18.42
C PHE A 220 20.00 13.73 -19.21
N VAL A 221 20.07 14.71 -20.11
CA VAL A 221 19.02 15.05 -21.07
C VAL A 221 19.60 14.97 -22.47
N ARG A 222 19.06 14.07 -23.30
CA ARG A 222 19.50 13.85 -24.69
C ARG A 222 18.31 13.99 -25.64
N GLY A 223 18.01 15.21 -26.04
CA GLY A 223 16.81 15.49 -26.83
C GLY A 223 15.53 15.20 -26.01
N SER A 224 14.75 14.22 -26.44
CA SER A 224 13.53 13.77 -25.75
C SER A 224 13.77 12.67 -24.71
N LEU A 225 15.00 12.21 -24.53
CA LEU A 225 15.34 11.17 -23.57
C LEU A 225 15.86 11.79 -22.27
N LEU A 226 15.21 11.47 -21.17
CA LEU A 226 15.62 11.81 -19.80
C LEU A 226 16.19 10.58 -19.12
N GLU A 227 17.42 10.66 -18.60
CA GLU A 227 18.08 9.54 -17.93
C GLU A 227 18.21 9.82 -16.43
N TYR A 228 17.81 8.82 -15.62
CA TYR A 228 17.89 8.81 -14.15
C TYR A 228 18.74 7.62 -13.72
N ASN A 229 20.04 7.86 -13.50
CA ASN A 229 21.05 6.84 -13.20
C ASN A 229 22.05 7.26 -12.11
N SER A 230 21.64 8.19 -11.24
CA SER A 230 22.43 8.68 -10.11
C SER A 230 22.83 7.55 -9.14
N GLU A 231 24.03 7.68 -8.56
CA GLU A 231 24.47 6.83 -7.45
C GLU A 231 24.01 7.36 -6.08
N ARG A 232 23.02 8.27 -6.03
CA ARG A 232 22.52 8.87 -4.77
C ARG A 232 20.99 8.80 -4.64
N ASP A 233 20.31 8.73 -5.78
CA ASP A 233 18.84 8.81 -5.79
C ASP A 233 18.24 7.40 -5.74
N LEU A 234 17.31 6.96 -6.26
CA LEU A 234 16.60 5.70 -6.43
C LEU A 234 17.37 4.42 -5.97
N ILE A 235 18.00 4.50 -4.79
CA ILE A 235 18.73 3.39 -4.14
C ILE A 235 17.90 2.92 -2.94
N PHE A 236 17.59 1.64 -2.93
CA PHE A 236 16.73 1.01 -1.92
C PHE A 236 17.52 -0.05 -1.16
N PRO A 237 17.34 -0.17 0.17
CA PRO A 237 17.73 -1.38 0.88
C PRO A 237 17.05 -2.59 0.23
N SER A 238 17.82 -3.64 -0.02
CA SER A 238 17.30 -4.81 -0.73
C SER A 238 16.34 -5.64 0.13
N GLY A 239 16.52 -5.63 1.45
CA GLY A 239 15.86 -6.58 2.33
C GLY A 239 16.29 -8.02 2.03
N LYS A 240 15.50 -8.97 2.47
CA LYS A 240 15.50 -10.38 2.05
C LYS A 240 14.08 -10.75 1.66
N GLU A 241 13.89 -11.88 0.98
CA GLU A 241 12.56 -12.41 0.66
C GLU A 241 11.67 -12.35 1.89
N LEU A 242 10.43 -11.87 1.70
CA LEU A 242 9.51 -11.63 2.80
C LEU A 242 9.05 -12.95 3.40
N ARG A 243 8.85 -12.97 4.71
CA ARG A 243 8.31 -14.15 5.39
C ARG A 243 6.92 -14.46 4.84
N TRP A 244 6.59 -15.74 4.75
CA TRP A 244 5.27 -16.16 4.31
C TRP A 244 4.46 -16.80 5.43
N LEU A 245 3.15 -16.77 5.27
CA LEU A 245 2.21 -17.49 6.12
C LEU A 245 1.12 -18.10 5.24
N ASP A 246 1.07 -19.41 5.19
CA ASP A 246 0.04 -20.15 4.51
C ASP A 246 -1.09 -20.48 5.49
N LEU A 247 -2.25 -19.83 5.29
CA LEU A 247 -3.50 -20.01 6.03
C LEU A 247 -4.60 -20.62 5.14
N GLN A 248 -4.25 -21.27 4.02
CA GLN A 248 -5.23 -21.82 3.10
C GLN A 248 -6.07 -22.96 3.70
N SER A 249 -5.60 -23.54 4.81
CA SER A 249 -6.38 -24.50 5.60
C SER A 249 -6.21 -24.24 7.09
N PHE A 250 -7.30 -24.36 7.87
CA PHE A 250 -7.25 -24.36 9.35
C PHE A 250 -7.25 -25.79 9.92
N ARG A 251 -7.18 -26.80 9.06
CA ARG A 251 -7.08 -28.23 9.43
C ARG A 251 -5.68 -28.78 9.19
N LEU A 252 -5.04 -28.33 8.10
CA LEU A 252 -3.70 -28.76 7.73
C LEU A 252 -2.68 -27.71 8.18
N LYS A 253 -1.77 -28.14 9.03
CA LYS A 253 -0.74 -27.28 9.59
C LYS A 253 0.36 -27.03 8.56
N SER A 254 0.53 -25.78 8.13
CA SER A 254 1.64 -25.37 7.30
C SER A 254 2.93 -25.16 8.12
N ASP A 255 4.08 -25.04 7.45
CA ASP A 255 5.40 -25.00 8.08
C ASP A 255 5.56 -23.89 9.11
N ARG A 256 4.88 -22.75 8.91
CA ARG A 256 4.99 -21.58 9.77
C ARG A 256 4.00 -21.55 10.93
N ILE A 257 3.07 -22.49 10.99
CA ILE A 257 2.06 -22.57 12.04
C ILE A 257 2.57 -23.42 13.20
N LEU A 258 2.53 -22.87 14.41
CA LEU A 258 2.84 -23.58 15.65
C LEU A 258 1.69 -24.51 16.04
N ASN A 259 0.48 -23.95 16.18
CA ASN A 259 -0.74 -24.71 16.51
C ASN A 259 -2.00 -23.93 16.10
N PHE A 260 -3.12 -24.65 16.07
CA PHE A 260 -4.47 -24.13 16.01
C PHE A 260 -5.17 -24.35 17.35
N GLU A 261 -5.94 -23.37 17.78
CA GLU A 261 -6.78 -23.44 18.99
C GLU A 261 -8.22 -23.11 18.61
N ALA A 262 -9.10 -24.08 18.71
CA ALA A 262 -10.55 -23.85 18.53
C ALA A 262 -11.11 -23.17 19.78
N THR A 263 -11.84 -22.08 19.58
CA THR A 263 -12.53 -21.35 20.65
C THR A 263 -14.01 -21.21 20.32
N ALA A 264 -14.80 -20.77 21.29
CA ALA A 264 -16.22 -20.50 21.07
C ALA A 264 -16.47 -19.40 20.02
N ASN A 265 -15.48 -18.51 19.78
CA ASN A 265 -15.56 -17.37 18.87
C ASN A 265 -14.79 -17.56 17.56
N GLY A 266 -14.34 -18.78 17.25
CA GLY A 266 -13.59 -19.09 16.04
C GLY A 266 -12.22 -19.71 16.31
N THR A 267 -11.34 -19.67 15.34
CA THR A 267 -10.00 -20.28 15.38
C THR A 267 -8.94 -19.25 15.76
N ILE A 268 -8.04 -19.62 16.67
CA ILE A 268 -6.79 -18.90 16.90
C ILE A 268 -5.67 -19.67 16.22
N VAL A 269 -4.84 -18.99 15.46
CA VAL A 269 -3.65 -19.53 14.79
C VAL A 269 -2.41 -18.89 15.42
N ASN A 270 -1.61 -19.69 16.09
CA ASN A 270 -0.33 -19.23 16.61
C ASN A 270 0.75 -19.49 15.55
N VAL A 271 1.36 -18.42 15.05
CA VAL A 271 2.52 -18.51 14.16
C VAL A 271 3.75 -18.90 14.97
N LYS A 272 4.63 -19.74 14.42
CA LYS A 272 5.91 -20.05 15.06
C LYS A 272 6.66 -18.75 15.36
N PRO A 273 7.30 -18.62 16.54
CA PRO A 273 8.06 -17.44 16.89
C PRO A 273 9.12 -17.12 15.84
N ASP A 274 9.16 -15.88 15.42
CA ASP A 274 10.13 -15.33 14.50
C ASP A 274 11.31 -14.71 15.28
N PHE A 275 12.50 -14.83 14.69
CA PHE A 275 13.73 -14.24 15.18
C PHE A 275 14.33 -13.33 14.11
N SER A 276 15.27 -12.47 14.48
CA SER A 276 16.04 -11.73 13.50
C SER A 276 16.72 -12.68 12.49
N ARG A 277 16.65 -12.32 11.23
CA ARG A 277 17.35 -12.98 10.13
C ARG A 277 18.55 -12.16 9.63
N ALA A 278 18.90 -11.06 10.31
CA ALA A 278 19.95 -10.14 9.88
C ALA A 278 21.26 -10.86 9.55
N THR A 279 21.68 -11.77 10.42
CA THR A 279 22.94 -12.53 10.28
C THR A 279 22.77 -13.93 9.68
N THR A 280 21.53 -14.34 9.33
CA THR A 280 21.32 -15.65 8.70
C THR A 280 21.76 -15.63 7.24
N PRO A 281 22.29 -16.74 6.70
CA PRO A 281 22.55 -16.85 5.26
C PRO A 281 21.31 -16.51 4.43
N TYR A 282 21.55 -15.93 3.27
CA TYR A 282 20.48 -15.66 2.32
C TYR A 282 20.00 -16.97 1.66
N PHE A 283 18.69 -17.11 1.54
CA PHE A 283 18.04 -18.19 0.82
C PHE A 283 16.94 -17.63 -0.06
N ILE A 284 16.92 -18.04 -1.31
CA ILE A 284 15.88 -17.72 -2.25
C ILE A 284 14.65 -18.58 -1.97
N PHE A 285 13.50 -17.95 -1.87
CA PHE A 285 12.20 -18.60 -1.90
C PHE A 285 11.16 -17.66 -2.48
N LYS A 286 10.12 -18.21 -3.07
CA LYS A 286 9.06 -17.42 -3.69
C LYS A 286 8.13 -16.86 -2.61
N ASP A 287 7.99 -15.56 -2.58
CA ASP A 287 6.97 -14.85 -1.82
C ASP A 287 6.01 -14.09 -2.75
N VAL A 288 5.20 -13.18 -2.23
CA VAL A 288 4.30 -12.33 -3.01
C VAL A 288 4.56 -10.83 -2.74
N ASN A 289 5.81 -10.48 -2.48
CA ASN A 289 6.28 -9.09 -2.33
C ASN A 289 5.45 -8.26 -1.33
N GLY A 290 5.09 -8.84 -0.17
CA GLY A 290 4.31 -8.19 0.87
C GLY A 290 2.80 -8.14 0.61
N GLN A 291 2.34 -8.70 -0.47
CA GLN A 291 0.92 -8.86 -0.80
C GLN A 291 0.29 -10.06 -0.07
N PHE A 292 -1.00 -10.28 -0.30
CA PHE A 292 -1.70 -11.49 0.09
C PHE A 292 -2.65 -11.97 -1.01
N LEU A 293 -2.90 -13.26 -1.01
CA LEU A 293 -3.88 -13.92 -1.87
C LEU A 293 -4.94 -14.60 -1.00
N ILE A 294 -6.20 -14.30 -1.25
CA ILE A 294 -7.31 -15.02 -0.62
C ILE A 294 -7.52 -16.31 -1.40
N SER A 295 -7.33 -17.42 -0.73
CA SER A 295 -7.44 -18.76 -1.31
C SER A 295 -7.72 -19.78 -0.20
N ASN A 296 -8.27 -20.92 -0.59
CA ASN A 296 -8.59 -22.02 0.29
C ASN A 296 -8.33 -23.33 -0.45
N SER A 297 -7.65 -24.24 0.19
CA SER A 297 -7.36 -25.57 -0.39
C SER A 297 -8.55 -26.54 -0.31
N GLU A 298 -9.60 -26.18 0.43
CA GLU A 298 -10.73 -27.07 0.74
C GLU A 298 -12.05 -26.60 0.10
N SER A 299 -12.07 -25.45 -0.59
CA SER A 299 -13.28 -24.87 -1.20
C SER A 299 -13.00 -24.31 -2.58
N ILE A 300 -14.06 -24.21 -3.39
CA ILE A 300 -14.01 -23.65 -4.75
C ILE A 300 -14.41 -22.17 -4.82
N ASP A 301 -15.00 -21.64 -3.75
CA ASP A 301 -15.47 -20.24 -3.65
C ASP A 301 -14.79 -19.55 -2.48
N SER A 302 -13.59 -19.04 -2.71
CA SER A 302 -12.80 -18.36 -1.69
C SER A 302 -13.43 -17.06 -1.19
N ASP A 303 -14.28 -16.42 -1.97
CA ASP A 303 -14.93 -15.17 -1.55
C ASP A 303 -15.96 -15.41 -0.45
N ASN A 304 -16.71 -16.54 -0.50
CA ASN A 304 -17.84 -16.82 0.38
C ASN A 304 -17.65 -18.01 1.34
N GLN A 305 -16.63 -18.85 1.10
CA GLN A 305 -16.42 -20.08 1.87
C GLN A 305 -15.19 -20.04 2.77
N ASN A 306 -14.30 -19.07 2.58
CA ASN A 306 -13.14 -18.88 3.45
C ASN A 306 -13.56 -18.36 4.82
N ASP A 307 -12.95 -18.92 5.85
CA ASP A 307 -13.17 -18.49 7.23
C ASP A 307 -12.11 -17.51 7.70
N TYR A 308 -12.32 -16.91 8.84
CA TYR A 308 -11.41 -16.00 9.53
C TYR A 308 -10.81 -16.66 10.75
N ALA A 309 -9.56 -16.36 11.04
CA ALA A 309 -8.90 -16.74 12.28
C ALA A 309 -8.18 -15.55 12.92
N THR A 310 -8.12 -15.55 14.24
CA THR A 310 -7.23 -14.65 14.96
C THR A 310 -5.81 -15.21 14.87
N VAL A 311 -4.95 -14.55 14.10
CA VAL A 311 -3.56 -14.95 13.87
C VAL A 311 -2.63 -14.19 14.79
N VAL A 312 -1.87 -14.90 15.60
CA VAL A 312 -0.92 -14.34 16.56
C VAL A 312 0.50 -14.44 16.03
N PHE A 313 1.06 -13.29 15.68
CA PHE A 313 2.46 -13.15 15.28
C PHE A 313 3.32 -12.89 16.52
N THR A 314 4.46 -13.56 16.60
CA THR A 314 5.40 -13.42 17.71
C THR A 314 6.81 -13.18 17.17
N TYR A 315 7.43 -12.07 17.57
CA TYR A 315 8.82 -11.76 17.26
C TYR A 315 9.64 -11.75 18.54
N VAL A 316 10.68 -12.55 18.59
CA VAL A 316 11.60 -12.66 19.74
C VAL A 316 12.81 -11.78 19.47
N PRO A 317 12.95 -10.65 20.19
CA PRO A 317 14.08 -9.75 19.99
C PRO A 317 15.39 -10.38 20.50
N PRO A 318 16.57 -9.89 20.04
CA PRO A 318 17.85 -10.27 20.59
C PRO A 318 17.84 -10.13 22.13
N ASN A 319 18.48 -11.09 22.84
CA ASN A 319 18.53 -11.13 24.29
C ASN A 319 17.18 -11.16 25.02
N ARG A 320 16.05 -11.26 24.31
CA ARG A 320 14.69 -11.26 24.88
C ARG A 320 14.40 -10.02 25.73
N LEU A 321 14.91 -8.86 25.31
CA LEU A 321 14.70 -7.57 25.96
C LEU A 321 13.91 -6.64 25.04
N PRO A 322 13.14 -5.67 25.60
CA PRO A 322 12.46 -4.69 24.79
C PRO A 322 13.47 -3.81 24.02
N LEU A 323 13.10 -3.46 22.78
CA LEU A 323 13.86 -2.54 21.94
C LEU A 323 13.76 -1.12 22.52
N ILE A 324 14.90 -0.47 22.70
CA ILE A 324 14.98 0.85 23.33
C ILE A 324 15.03 1.91 22.23
N GLY A 325 14.14 2.90 22.29
CA GLY A 325 14.11 4.00 21.32
C GLY A 325 13.41 3.67 19.99
N GLU A 326 13.04 2.42 19.77
CA GLU A 326 12.44 1.94 18.53
C GLU A 326 11.03 1.40 18.73
N THR A 327 10.27 1.37 17.64
CA THR A 327 8.97 0.70 17.56
C THR A 327 9.04 -0.39 16.50
N LEU A 328 8.60 -1.59 16.86
CA LEU A 328 8.50 -2.72 15.94
C LEU A 328 7.11 -2.79 15.30
N TYR A 329 7.08 -2.91 13.98
CA TYR A 329 5.86 -3.04 13.19
C TYR A 329 5.85 -4.35 12.40
N LEU A 330 4.66 -4.94 12.28
CA LEU A 330 4.39 -6.01 11.33
C LEU A 330 3.98 -5.38 9.99
N SER A 331 4.77 -5.54 8.96
CA SER A 331 4.60 -4.93 7.64
C SER A 331 4.14 -5.92 6.58
N GLY A 332 3.38 -5.43 5.64
CA GLY A 332 2.79 -6.14 4.53
C GLY A 332 1.37 -5.62 4.25
N SER A 333 0.78 -6.05 3.16
CA SER A 333 -0.61 -5.68 2.82
C SER A 333 -1.63 -6.16 3.86
N LEU A 334 -1.27 -7.14 4.69
CA LEU A 334 -2.08 -7.61 5.83
C LEU A 334 -2.32 -6.52 6.90
N THR A 335 -1.47 -5.48 6.93
CA THR A 335 -1.61 -4.28 7.77
C THR A 335 -1.74 -3.01 6.92
N ASN A 336 -1.98 -3.12 5.60
CA ASN A 336 -1.93 -2.02 4.63
C ASN A 336 -0.60 -1.25 4.67
N ASN A 337 0.50 -1.89 5.05
CA ASN A 337 1.82 -1.27 5.28
C ASN A 337 1.75 -0.03 6.18
N MET A 338 0.79 0.03 7.10
CA MET A 338 0.64 1.13 8.05
C MET A 338 1.73 1.09 9.12
N LEU A 339 2.11 2.27 9.61
CA LEU A 339 3.06 2.45 10.70
C LEU A 339 2.37 3.10 11.89
N ASP A 340 1.25 2.54 12.29
CA ASP A 340 0.40 2.99 13.39
C ASP A 340 0.03 1.81 14.32
N GLU A 341 -0.88 2.05 15.24
CA GLU A 341 -1.35 1.04 16.20
C GLU A 341 -1.90 -0.23 15.55
N THR A 342 -2.35 -0.16 14.28
CA THR A 342 -2.88 -1.33 13.58
C THR A 342 -1.80 -2.35 13.24
N ALA A 343 -0.56 -1.89 13.03
CA ALA A 343 0.61 -2.69 12.69
C ALA A 343 1.63 -2.81 13.82
N GLU A 344 1.58 -1.91 14.82
CA GLU A 344 2.52 -1.91 15.94
C GLU A 344 2.44 -3.21 16.75
N MET A 345 3.61 -3.80 17.02
CA MET A 345 3.76 -4.96 17.90
C MET A 345 4.04 -4.53 19.34
N LYS A 346 3.42 -5.20 20.30
CA LYS A 346 3.59 -4.89 21.73
C LYS A 346 4.46 -5.92 22.41
N PHE A 347 5.41 -5.44 23.22
CA PHE A 347 6.27 -6.31 24.03
C PHE A 347 5.47 -6.91 25.19
N ASN A 348 5.50 -8.24 25.29
CA ASN A 348 4.93 -8.99 26.38
C ASN A 348 6.06 -9.42 27.33
N ALA A 349 6.05 -8.87 28.55
CA ALA A 349 7.10 -9.11 29.54
C ALA A 349 7.13 -10.58 30.05
N VAL A 350 5.99 -11.29 30.00
CA VAL A 350 5.93 -12.69 30.42
C VAL A 350 6.59 -13.61 29.41
N THR A 351 6.26 -13.46 28.12
CA THR A 351 6.84 -14.26 27.04
C THR A 351 8.20 -13.73 26.59
N ARG A 352 8.54 -12.49 26.99
CA ARG A 352 9.75 -11.76 26.58
C ARG A 352 9.88 -11.68 25.06
N ALA A 353 8.78 -11.37 24.40
CA ALA A 353 8.64 -11.28 22.94
C ALA A 353 7.62 -10.22 22.55
N TYR A 354 7.73 -9.69 21.34
CA TYR A 354 6.73 -8.82 20.75
C TYR A 354 5.61 -9.66 20.15
N GLN A 355 4.37 -9.21 20.33
CA GLN A 355 3.19 -9.91 19.82
C GLN A 355 2.24 -8.95 19.12
N LYS A 356 1.58 -9.46 18.07
CA LYS A 356 0.49 -8.82 17.36
C LYS A 356 -0.53 -9.85 16.96
N SER A 357 -1.80 -9.56 17.24
CA SER A 357 -2.92 -10.38 16.78
C SER A 357 -3.69 -9.66 15.67
N LEU A 358 -3.93 -10.34 14.57
CA LEU A 358 -4.72 -9.85 13.44
C LEU A 358 -5.83 -10.86 13.13
N LEU A 359 -7.02 -10.36 12.76
CA LEU A 359 -8.07 -11.20 12.22
C LEU A 359 -7.91 -11.30 10.71
N LEU A 360 -7.47 -12.47 10.22
CA LEU A 360 -7.14 -12.73 8.82
C LEU A 360 -8.05 -13.79 8.22
N LYS A 361 -8.44 -13.61 6.96
CA LYS A 361 -9.17 -14.59 6.15
C LYS A 361 -8.22 -15.69 5.68
N GLN A 362 -8.72 -16.89 5.40
CA GLN A 362 -7.92 -17.95 4.78
C GLN A 362 -7.27 -17.46 3.49
N GLY A 363 -5.98 -17.74 3.33
CA GLY A 363 -5.18 -17.26 2.21
C GLY A 363 -3.68 -17.45 2.41
N TYR A 364 -2.89 -16.86 1.53
CA TYR A 364 -1.44 -16.84 1.58
C TYR A 364 -0.96 -15.39 1.75
N TYR A 365 -0.08 -15.15 2.71
CA TYR A 365 0.36 -13.81 3.13
C TYR A 365 1.88 -13.70 3.12
N SER A 366 2.40 -12.57 2.63
CA SER A 366 3.80 -12.20 2.85
C SER A 366 3.90 -11.05 3.84
N TYR A 367 4.91 -11.11 4.74
CA TYR A 367 5.11 -10.11 5.78
C TYR A 367 6.58 -9.97 6.16
N ALA A 368 6.90 -8.87 6.80
CA ALA A 368 8.21 -8.59 7.40
C ALA A 368 8.06 -7.84 8.72
N TYR A 369 9.15 -7.72 9.44
CA TYR A 369 9.24 -6.88 10.63
C TYR A 369 10.08 -5.65 10.33
N ILE A 370 9.57 -4.48 10.69
CA ILE A 370 10.23 -3.20 10.47
C ILE A 370 10.47 -2.52 11.80
N LEU A 371 11.67 -1.97 11.96
CA LEU A 371 11.99 -1.05 13.04
C LEU A 371 11.81 0.40 12.59
N ARG A 372 11.38 1.23 13.51
CA ARG A 372 11.28 2.66 13.32
C ARG A 372 11.80 3.37 14.55
N ASP A 373 12.81 4.24 14.35
CA ASP A 373 13.30 5.12 15.39
C ASP A 373 12.22 6.13 15.79
N LYS A 374 11.91 6.22 17.08
CA LYS A 374 10.93 7.17 17.63
C LYS A 374 11.40 8.62 17.59
N ALA A 375 12.71 8.85 17.58
CA ALA A 375 13.30 10.17 17.65
C ALA A 375 13.50 10.81 16.27
N ALA A 376 13.54 10.03 15.19
CA ALA A 376 13.77 10.54 13.86
C ALA A 376 12.51 11.23 13.31
N PRO A 377 12.59 12.47 12.82
CA PRO A 377 11.43 13.23 12.33
C PRO A 377 10.80 12.62 11.08
N ASN A 378 11.59 11.92 10.27
CA ASN A 378 11.11 11.17 9.09
C ASN A 378 11.97 9.90 8.93
N PRO A 379 11.78 8.90 9.82
CA PRO A 379 12.63 7.74 9.86
C PRO A 379 12.44 6.90 8.60
N MET A 380 13.53 6.52 7.96
CA MET A 380 13.52 5.46 6.96
C MET A 380 13.04 4.16 7.61
N LEU A 381 12.41 3.31 6.82
CA LEU A 381 12.05 1.97 7.27
C LEU A 381 13.32 1.14 7.35
N ASP A 382 13.60 0.58 8.53
CA ASP A 382 14.76 -0.25 8.75
C ASP A 382 14.37 -1.72 8.85
N PHE A 383 14.87 -2.51 7.90
CA PHE A 383 14.76 -3.96 7.87
C PHE A 383 16.04 -4.65 8.31
N ASN A 384 17.16 -3.89 8.40
CA ASN A 384 18.49 -4.46 8.55
C ASN A 384 18.64 -5.31 9.81
N GLU A 385 18.13 -4.83 10.95
CA GLU A 385 18.25 -5.57 12.22
C GLU A 385 17.26 -6.75 12.34
N THR A 386 16.14 -6.70 11.61
CA THR A 386 15.09 -7.73 11.70
C THR A 386 15.20 -8.77 10.61
N GLU A 387 15.41 -8.34 9.37
CA GLU A 387 15.43 -9.22 8.21
C GLU A 387 16.83 -9.33 7.59
N GLY A 388 17.65 -8.26 7.66
CA GLY A 388 18.89 -8.11 6.92
C GLY A 388 18.65 -7.74 5.47
N ASP A 389 19.73 -7.47 4.75
CA ASP A 389 19.71 -7.07 3.35
C ASP A 389 20.59 -7.99 2.51
N HIS A 390 20.17 -8.28 1.29
CA HIS A 390 20.95 -9.04 0.32
C HIS A 390 20.65 -8.59 -1.11
N TRP A 391 21.70 -8.27 -1.87
CA TRP A 391 21.58 -7.77 -3.24
C TRP A 391 20.70 -8.65 -4.16
N GLU A 392 20.78 -9.96 -4.03
CA GLU A 392 20.06 -10.93 -4.89
C GLU A 392 18.58 -11.09 -4.52
N THR A 393 18.08 -10.37 -3.52
CA THR A 393 16.65 -10.43 -3.15
C THR A 393 15.77 -10.05 -4.33
N GLU A 394 14.72 -10.85 -4.58
CA GLU A 394 13.71 -10.49 -5.55
C GLU A 394 12.82 -9.38 -4.98
N ASN A 395 12.75 -8.26 -5.68
CA ASN A 395 11.92 -7.12 -5.33
C ASN A 395 11.17 -6.60 -6.55
N ALA A 396 9.93 -6.18 -6.36
CA ALA A 396 9.14 -5.49 -7.36
C ALA A 396 9.27 -3.98 -7.19
N TYR A 397 9.69 -3.27 -8.24
CA TYR A 397 9.79 -1.82 -8.27
C TYR A 397 8.74 -1.25 -9.21
N SER A 398 7.82 -0.47 -8.69
CA SER A 398 6.81 0.20 -9.48
C SER A 398 7.18 1.65 -9.68
N ILE A 399 7.24 2.06 -10.95
CA ILE A 399 7.75 3.35 -11.41
C ILE A 399 6.58 4.14 -11.96
N PHE A 400 6.37 5.33 -11.40
CA PHE A 400 5.32 6.27 -11.78
C PHE A 400 5.97 7.54 -12.33
N ILE A 401 5.53 7.99 -13.51
CA ILE A 401 6.00 9.21 -14.13
C ILE A 401 4.88 10.24 -14.12
N TYR A 402 5.08 11.30 -13.37
CA TYR A 402 4.14 12.41 -13.29
C TYR A 402 4.64 13.61 -14.09
N TYR A 403 3.70 14.35 -14.62
CA TYR A 403 3.94 15.61 -15.32
C TYR A 403 2.88 16.64 -14.93
N ARG A 404 3.33 17.84 -14.59
CA ARG A 404 2.45 18.99 -14.40
C ARG A 404 2.74 20.04 -15.46
N PRO A 405 1.94 20.12 -16.54
CA PRO A 405 2.07 21.18 -17.54
C PRO A 405 1.91 22.57 -16.91
N PRO A 406 2.54 23.62 -17.45
CA PRO A 406 2.31 25.00 -17.01
C PRO A 406 0.82 25.34 -17.03
N GLY A 407 0.30 25.88 -15.91
CA GLY A 407 -1.12 26.21 -15.76
C GLY A 407 -2.03 25.01 -15.42
N ALA A 408 -1.55 23.79 -15.39
CA ALA A 408 -2.34 22.63 -14.95
C ALA A 408 -2.61 22.70 -13.45
N ARG A 409 -3.81 22.23 -13.07
CA ARG A 409 -4.30 22.27 -11.69
C ARG A 409 -4.03 20.97 -10.92
N HIS A 410 -3.55 19.91 -11.59
CA HIS A 410 -3.24 18.62 -10.99
C HIS A 410 -2.03 17.96 -11.66
N ASP A 411 -1.49 16.93 -11.03
CA ASP A 411 -0.42 16.10 -11.58
C ASP A 411 -1.01 15.03 -12.49
N HIS A 412 -0.55 14.97 -13.74
CA HIS A 412 -0.90 13.92 -14.69
C HIS A 412 0.02 12.72 -14.49
N LEU A 413 -0.50 11.52 -14.30
CA LEU A 413 0.26 10.29 -14.39
C LEU A 413 0.37 9.89 -15.86
N ILE A 414 1.56 10.06 -16.44
CA ILE A 414 1.80 9.92 -17.89
C ILE A 414 2.55 8.65 -18.28
N GLY A 415 3.00 7.88 -17.30
CA GLY A 415 3.67 6.59 -17.52
C GLY A 415 3.71 5.77 -16.25
N PHE A 416 3.62 4.45 -16.42
CA PHE A 416 3.70 3.48 -15.34
C PHE A 416 4.35 2.19 -15.84
N THR A 417 5.22 1.60 -15.04
CA THR A 417 5.76 0.26 -15.28
C THR A 417 6.17 -0.39 -13.96
N THR A 418 6.27 -1.72 -13.95
CA THR A 418 6.87 -2.48 -12.85
C THR A 418 8.04 -3.28 -13.38
N VAL A 419 9.15 -3.26 -12.67
CA VAL A 419 10.36 -4.03 -12.96
C VAL A 419 10.73 -4.85 -11.73
N HIS A 420 11.18 -6.08 -11.94
CA HIS A 420 11.65 -6.99 -10.89
C HIS A 420 13.17 -7.07 -10.90
N SER A 421 13.80 -7.11 -9.72
CA SER A 421 15.26 -7.15 -9.60
C SER A 421 15.85 -8.45 -10.11
N ASN A 422 15.24 -9.57 -9.79
CA ASN A 422 15.60 -10.90 -10.27
C ASN A 422 14.32 -11.62 -10.69
N GLN A 423 14.36 -12.29 -11.84
CA GLN A 423 13.28 -13.19 -12.28
C GLN A 423 13.83 -14.61 -12.24
N TYR A 424 13.34 -15.43 -11.33
CA TYR A 424 13.64 -16.84 -11.22
C TYR A 424 12.53 -17.71 -11.83
#